data_83800788e767661298e54d0cfd7c713a
#
_entry.id   83800788e767661298e54d0cfd7c713a
#
_cell.length_a   1.000
_cell.length_b   1.000
_cell.length_c   1.000
_cell.angle_alpha   90.00
_cell.angle_beta   90.00
_cell.angle_gamma   90.00
#
_symmetry.space_group_name_H-M   'P 1'
#
loop_
_entity.id
_entity.type
_entity.pdbx_description
1 polymer ?
#
loop_
_entity_poly.entity_id
_entity_poly.type
_entity_poly.pdbx_seq_one_letter_code
_entity_poly.pdbx_strand_id
1 'polypeptide(L)'
;SKTVPDLILKLSELLRFMLYECDKQLIPLNNELKVIRNYVELEELRYGERLKLRMKLPDAKELSAYMISPLIFLGFVENAFKHGVSAQLKDSFIEIEVVQYEGMVSLTVINSKFENTADNLGSKKGIGLENIKAQLDLIYPDRYTLIQEEQGNAFVTKLKIPVSE
;
A
#
# COMPACT_ATOMS: atom_id res chain seq x y z
N SER A 1 19.26 -14.62 -5.87
CA SER A 1 18.41 -14.52 -7.07
C SER A 1 17.02 -15.05 -6.75
N LYS A 2 15.98 -14.28 -7.08
CA LYS A 2 14.60 -14.70 -6.90
C LYS A 2 14.29 -15.78 -7.94
N THR A 3 13.94 -16.97 -7.50
CA THR A 3 13.59 -18.09 -8.38
C THR A 3 12.09 -18.06 -8.74
N VAL A 4 11.72 -18.74 -9.83
CA VAL A 4 10.29 -18.89 -10.21
C VAL A 4 9.46 -19.53 -9.09
N PRO A 5 9.93 -20.58 -8.40
CA PRO A 5 9.23 -21.11 -7.23
C PRO A 5 8.99 -20.09 -6.11
N ASP A 6 9.95 -19.20 -5.81
CA ASP A 6 9.78 -18.15 -4.81
C ASP A 6 8.66 -17.18 -5.19
N LEU A 7 8.54 -16.87 -6.47
CA LEU A 7 7.49 -15.98 -6.99
C LEU A 7 6.10 -16.62 -6.90
N ILE A 8 6.01 -17.90 -7.25
CA ILE A 8 4.76 -18.66 -7.14
C ILE A 8 4.33 -18.72 -5.69
N LEU A 9 5.26 -18.94 -4.77
CA LEU A 9 4.95 -18.99 -3.35
C LEU A 9 4.43 -17.63 -2.85
N LYS A 10 5.06 -16.52 -3.21
CA LYS A 10 4.62 -15.16 -2.85
C LYS A 10 3.24 -14.83 -3.39
N LEU A 11 2.99 -15.19 -4.65
CA LEU A 11 1.67 -15.01 -5.27
C LEU A 11 0.61 -15.85 -4.55
N SER A 12 0.93 -17.08 -4.20
CA SER A 12 0.03 -17.98 -3.46
C SER A 12 -0.28 -17.43 -2.07
N GLU A 13 0.71 -16.90 -1.37
CA GLU A 13 0.52 -16.26 -0.05
C GLU A 13 -0.37 -15.00 -0.17
N LEU A 14 -0.18 -14.19 -1.20
CA LEU A 14 -1.00 -13.01 -1.45
C LEU A 14 -2.46 -13.38 -1.73
N LEU A 15 -2.69 -14.37 -2.59
CA LEU A 15 -4.03 -14.86 -2.91
C LEU A 15 -4.70 -15.47 -1.67
N ARG A 16 -3.97 -16.26 -0.90
CA ARG A 16 -4.49 -16.84 0.34
C ARG A 16 -4.91 -15.77 1.33
N PHE A 17 -4.09 -14.75 1.50
CA PHE A 17 -4.42 -13.61 2.36
C PHE A 17 -5.72 -12.94 1.91
N MET A 18 -5.83 -12.63 0.62
CA MET A 18 -7.04 -11.99 0.06
C MET A 18 -8.30 -12.85 0.22
N LEU A 19 -8.16 -14.18 0.16
CA LEU A 19 -9.30 -15.09 0.27
C LEU A 19 -9.76 -15.34 1.71
N TYR A 20 -8.85 -15.32 2.69
CA TYR A 20 -9.13 -15.78 4.05
C TYR A 20 -9.03 -14.69 5.11
N GLU A 21 -8.27 -13.63 4.88
CA GLU A 21 -8.06 -12.57 5.86
C GLU A 21 -8.93 -11.34 5.61
N CYS A 22 -9.35 -11.09 4.38
CA CYS A 22 -10.11 -9.90 4.02
C CYS A 22 -11.51 -9.85 4.66
N ASP A 23 -12.08 -10.99 5.03
CA ASP A 23 -13.40 -11.06 5.68
C ASP A 23 -13.36 -10.75 7.18
N LYS A 24 -12.16 -10.71 7.77
CA LYS A 24 -12.00 -10.37 9.19
C LYS A 24 -12.10 -8.87 9.39
N GLN A 25 -12.69 -8.46 10.50
CA GLN A 25 -12.77 -7.03 10.84
C GLN A 25 -11.40 -6.44 11.15
N LEU A 26 -10.56 -7.18 11.88
CA LEU A 26 -9.20 -6.80 12.24
C LEU A 26 -8.26 -7.99 12.02
N ILE A 27 -7.04 -7.67 11.60
CA ILE A 27 -5.93 -8.64 11.45
C ILE A 27 -4.68 -8.12 12.14
N PRO A 28 -3.73 -9.00 12.49
CA PRO A 28 -2.43 -8.55 12.97
C PRO A 28 -1.75 -7.61 11.95
N LEU A 29 -1.22 -6.49 12.43
CA LEU A 29 -0.49 -5.52 11.59
C LEU A 29 0.66 -6.21 10.82
N ASN A 30 1.33 -7.17 11.44
CA ASN A 30 2.37 -7.96 10.79
C ASN A 30 1.88 -8.70 9.54
N ASN A 31 0.64 -9.19 9.54
CA ASN A 31 0.08 -9.88 8.39
C ASN A 31 -0.09 -8.90 7.21
N GLU A 32 -0.61 -7.72 7.47
CA GLU A 32 -0.74 -6.66 6.45
C GLU A 32 0.63 -6.26 5.90
N LEU A 33 1.63 -6.05 6.76
CA LEU A 33 2.98 -5.68 6.33
C LEU A 33 3.67 -6.79 5.52
N LYS A 34 3.45 -8.05 5.87
CA LYS A 34 3.96 -9.19 5.09
C LYS A 34 3.38 -9.21 3.67
N VAL A 35 2.09 -8.95 3.56
CA VAL A 35 1.40 -8.87 2.27
C VAL A 35 1.92 -7.72 1.42
N ILE A 36 2.15 -6.55 2.03
CA ILE A 36 2.76 -5.40 1.35
C ILE A 36 4.14 -5.76 0.81
N ARG A 37 5.00 -6.40 1.62
CA ARG A 37 6.32 -6.86 1.16
C ARG A 37 6.21 -7.80 -0.05
N ASN A 38 5.35 -8.80 0.02
CA ASN A 38 5.14 -9.75 -1.06
C ASN A 38 4.64 -9.07 -2.33
N TYR A 39 3.67 -8.16 -2.21
CA TYR A 39 3.13 -7.39 -3.32
C TYR A 39 4.21 -6.52 -3.98
N VAL A 40 4.95 -5.76 -3.19
CA VAL A 40 6.00 -4.86 -3.67
C VAL A 40 7.11 -5.64 -4.38
N GLU A 41 7.52 -6.78 -3.85
CA GLU A 41 8.54 -7.62 -4.48
C GLU A 41 8.10 -8.17 -5.85
N LEU A 42 6.82 -8.51 -6.00
CA LEU A 42 6.25 -8.91 -7.30
C LEU A 42 6.24 -7.76 -8.30
N GLU A 43 5.89 -6.56 -7.86
CA GLU A 43 5.89 -5.36 -8.71
C GLU A 43 7.32 -4.93 -9.10
N GLU A 44 8.31 -5.04 -8.20
CA GLU A 44 9.73 -4.81 -8.53
C GLU A 44 10.20 -5.70 -9.69
N LEU A 45 9.77 -6.95 -9.71
CA LEU A 45 10.09 -7.86 -10.80
C LEU A 45 9.44 -7.45 -12.12
N ARG A 46 8.22 -6.96 -12.05
CA ARG A 46 7.46 -6.51 -13.22
C ARG A 46 8.09 -5.29 -13.86
N TYR A 47 8.50 -4.31 -13.05
CA TYR A 47 9.02 -3.02 -13.55
C TYR A 47 10.54 -2.99 -13.71
N GLY A 48 11.28 -3.82 -12.96
CA GLY A 48 12.73 -3.90 -13.03
C GLY A 48 13.42 -2.57 -12.68
N GLU A 49 14.49 -2.25 -13.40
CA GLU A 49 15.32 -1.06 -13.15
C GLU A 49 14.63 0.29 -13.41
N ARG A 50 13.46 0.28 -14.02
CA ARG A 50 12.67 1.48 -14.27
C ARG A 50 12.02 2.05 -13.02
N LEU A 51 11.91 1.22 -11.98
CA LEU A 51 11.33 1.60 -10.71
C LEU A 51 12.42 1.78 -9.65
N LYS A 52 12.48 3.00 -9.08
CA LYS A 52 13.25 3.25 -7.86
C LYS A 52 12.33 3.07 -6.66
N LEU A 53 12.59 2.04 -5.87
CA LEU A 53 11.78 1.69 -4.72
C LEU A 53 12.54 1.91 -3.41
N ARG A 54 11.87 2.55 -2.47
CA ARG A 54 12.28 2.67 -1.07
C ARG A 54 11.16 2.16 -0.18
N MET A 55 11.45 1.22 0.69
CA MET A 55 10.47 0.70 1.64
C MET A 55 11.09 0.57 3.03
N LYS A 56 10.49 1.27 4.00
CA LYS A 56 10.86 1.21 5.40
C LYS A 56 9.66 0.78 6.23
N LEU A 57 9.74 -0.45 6.73
CA LEU A 57 8.72 -1.04 7.57
C LEU A 57 9.32 -1.37 8.94
N PRO A 58 8.54 -1.27 10.02
CA PRO A 58 9.01 -1.64 11.36
C PRO A 58 9.30 -3.13 11.47
N ASP A 59 10.09 -3.53 12.45
CA ASP A 59 10.40 -4.93 12.73
C ASP A 59 9.13 -5.66 13.19
N ALA A 60 8.92 -6.86 12.66
CA ALA A 60 7.79 -7.72 12.98
C ALA A 60 7.66 -8.01 14.49
N LYS A 61 8.78 -8.09 15.21
CA LYS A 61 8.79 -8.35 16.65
C LYS A 61 8.16 -7.24 17.49
N GLU A 62 8.24 -6.00 17.01
CA GLU A 62 7.70 -4.83 17.70
C GLU A 62 6.19 -4.69 17.52
N LEU A 63 5.61 -5.40 16.54
CA LEU A 63 4.24 -5.20 16.09
C LEU A 63 3.29 -6.36 16.35
N SER A 64 3.75 -7.42 17.02
CA SER A 64 2.99 -8.68 17.13
C SER A 64 1.65 -8.57 17.84
N ALA A 65 1.45 -7.54 18.67
CA ALA A 65 0.22 -7.32 19.43
C ALA A 65 -0.79 -6.37 18.76
N TYR A 66 -0.38 -5.66 17.70
CA TYR A 66 -1.23 -4.63 17.11
C TYR A 66 -2.13 -5.19 16.01
N MET A 67 -3.39 -4.75 16.04
CA MET A 67 -4.43 -5.15 15.10
C MET A 67 -4.91 -3.97 14.26
N ILE A 68 -5.12 -4.19 12.97
CA ILE A 68 -5.68 -3.19 12.04
C ILE A 68 -6.72 -3.82 11.13
N SER A 69 -7.52 -2.98 10.48
CA SER A 69 -8.43 -3.42 9.42
C SER A 69 -7.67 -3.90 8.18
N PRO A 70 -8.03 -5.05 7.60
CA PRO A 70 -7.28 -5.65 6.49
C PRO A 70 -7.36 -4.83 5.20
N LEU A 71 -6.33 -4.94 4.37
CA LEU A 71 -6.24 -4.43 2.99
C LEU A 71 -6.25 -2.89 2.84
N ILE A 72 -6.31 -2.12 3.90
CA ILE A 72 -6.29 -0.65 3.82
C ILE A 72 -4.92 -0.16 3.37
N PHE A 73 -3.86 -0.60 4.02
CA PHE A 73 -2.50 -0.20 3.65
C PHE A 73 -2.12 -0.74 2.27
N LEU A 74 -2.41 -2.00 2.01
CA LEU A 74 -2.18 -2.61 0.70
C LEU A 74 -2.92 -1.85 -0.41
N GLY A 75 -4.14 -1.41 -0.16
CA GLY A 75 -4.93 -0.64 -1.13
C GLY A 75 -4.28 0.69 -1.51
N PHE A 76 -3.71 1.42 -0.56
CA PHE A 76 -2.96 2.65 -0.86
C PHE A 76 -1.65 2.38 -1.59
N VAL A 77 -0.94 1.31 -1.23
CA VAL A 77 0.28 0.89 -1.93
C VAL A 77 -0.03 0.48 -3.37
N GLU A 78 -1.06 -0.34 -3.58
CA GLU A 78 -1.52 -0.74 -4.92
C GLU A 78 -1.88 0.49 -5.77
N ASN A 79 -2.60 1.44 -5.20
CA ASN A 79 -2.97 2.68 -5.87
C ASN A 79 -1.74 3.50 -6.30
N ALA A 80 -0.69 3.54 -5.46
CA ALA A 80 0.56 4.22 -5.81
C ALA A 80 1.28 3.55 -6.99
N PHE A 81 1.31 2.24 -7.06
CA PHE A 81 1.86 1.52 -8.22
C PHE A 81 1.04 1.76 -9.48
N LYS A 82 -0.28 1.74 -9.38
CA LYS A 82 -1.19 1.95 -10.50
C LYS A 82 -1.04 3.35 -11.11
N HIS A 83 -0.84 4.38 -10.29
CA HIS A 83 -0.80 5.78 -10.73
C HIS A 83 0.61 6.38 -10.78
N GLY A 84 1.58 5.78 -10.11
CA GLY A 84 2.93 6.28 -9.95
C GLY A 84 3.99 5.59 -10.81
N VAL A 85 3.67 4.45 -11.41
CA VAL A 85 4.63 3.68 -12.22
C VAL A 85 4.08 3.43 -13.60
N SER A 86 4.85 3.78 -14.64
CA SER A 86 4.52 3.50 -16.03
C SER A 86 5.67 2.85 -16.76
N ALA A 87 5.34 1.97 -17.70
CA ALA A 87 6.32 1.40 -18.62
C ALA A 87 7.00 2.46 -19.51
N GLN A 88 6.41 3.64 -19.65
CA GLN A 88 6.89 4.72 -20.49
C GLN A 88 7.79 5.73 -19.73
N LEU A 89 7.75 5.75 -18.39
CA LEU A 89 8.58 6.63 -17.58
C LEU A 89 9.90 5.96 -17.21
N LYS A 90 11.00 6.67 -17.52
CA LYS A 90 12.35 6.21 -17.19
C LYS A 90 12.69 6.35 -15.69
N ASP A 91 12.00 7.23 -14.96
CA ASP A 91 12.30 7.62 -13.59
C ASP A 91 11.07 7.53 -12.69
N SER A 92 10.39 6.38 -12.72
CA SER A 92 9.33 6.10 -11.76
C SER A 92 9.92 5.81 -10.38
N PHE A 93 9.31 6.37 -9.34
CA PHE A 93 9.70 6.08 -7.95
C PHE A 93 8.50 5.87 -7.06
N ILE A 94 8.70 5.03 -6.06
CA ILE A 94 7.76 4.81 -4.95
C ILE A 94 8.56 4.73 -3.65
N GLU A 95 8.10 5.46 -2.65
CA GLU A 95 8.59 5.38 -1.28
C GLU A 95 7.43 4.97 -0.37
N ILE A 96 7.67 3.97 0.47
CA ILE A 96 6.69 3.44 1.43
C ILE A 96 7.33 3.45 2.81
N GLU A 97 6.68 4.10 3.75
CA GLU A 97 7.11 4.07 5.15
C GLU A 97 5.92 3.78 6.06
N VAL A 98 6.11 2.87 6.99
CA VAL A 98 5.16 2.59 8.07
C VAL A 98 5.84 2.85 9.40
N VAL A 99 5.19 3.62 10.26
CA VAL A 99 5.68 3.94 11.61
C VAL A 99 4.57 3.66 12.62
N GLN A 100 4.91 2.92 13.66
CA GLN A 100 4.02 2.72 14.81
C GLN A 100 4.52 3.57 15.97
N TYR A 101 3.64 4.36 16.57
CA TYR A 101 3.97 5.23 17.68
C TYR A 101 2.72 5.55 18.52
N GLU A 102 2.81 5.39 19.83
CA GLU A 102 1.78 5.80 20.83
C GLU A 102 0.34 5.34 20.47
N GLY A 103 0.16 4.05 20.17
CA GLY A 103 -1.17 3.51 19.88
C GLY A 103 -1.72 3.88 18.50
N MET A 104 -0.89 4.48 17.65
CA MET A 104 -1.21 4.82 16.26
C MET A 104 -0.23 4.13 15.31
N VAL A 105 -0.68 3.89 14.11
CA VAL A 105 0.18 3.51 12.99
C VAL A 105 -0.04 4.46 11.83
N SER A 106 1.04 4.90 11.21
CA SER A 106 1.00 5.75 10.02
C SER A 106 1.61 5.06 8.82
N LEU A 107 0.96 5.21 7.69
CA LEU A 107 1.47 4.83 6.38
C LEU A 107 1.75 6.12 5.59
N THR A 108 2.95 6.26 5.06
CA THR A 108 3.29 7.29 4.10
C THR A 108 3.68 6.62 2.78
N VAL A 109 3.02 7.00 1.72
CA VAL A 109 3.35 6.55 0.35
C VAL A 109 3.59 7.78 -0.51
N ILE A 110 4.75 7.83 -1.14
CA ILE A 110 5.13 8.89 -2.07
C ILE A 110 5.43 8.23 -3.41
N ASN A 111 4.77 8.67 -4.46
CA ASN A 111 4.99 8.14 -5.79
C ASN A 111 5.19 9.25 -6.83
N SER A 112 5.95 8.95 -7.87
CA SER A 112 6.05 9.80 -9.04
C SER A 112 4.67 10.00 -9.67
N LYS A 113 4.48 11.13 -10.30
CA LYS A 113 3.25 11.50 -10.95
C LYS A 113 3.44 11.53 -12.45
N PHE A 114 2.46 11.01 -13.20
CA PHE A 114 2.42 11.16 -14.64
C PHE A 114 1.66 12.42 -15.04
N GLU A 115 2.20 13.19 -15.94
CA GLU A 115 1.37 14.09 -16.72
C GLU A 115 0.70 13.28 -17.85
N ASN A 116 -0.48 12.78 -17.58
CA ASN A 116 -1.33 12.24 -18.64
C ASN A 116 -1.93 13.39 -19.44
N THR A 117 -1.32 13.68 -20.57
CA THR A 117 -1.79 14.73 -21.46
C THR A 117 -2.94 14.30 -22.38
N ALA A 118 -3.36 13.04 -22.41
CA ALA A 118 -4.32 12.58 -23.42
C ALA A 118 -5.48 11.71 -22.93
N ASP A 119 -5.42 11.07 -21.77
CA ASP A 119 -6.40 10.04 -21.39
C ASP A 119 -7.22 10.33 -20.13
N ASN A 120 -7.31 11.57 -19.69
CA ASN A 120 -8.14 11.93 -18.55
C ASN A 120 -9.65 11.93 -18.84
N LEU A 121 -10.08 11.47 -20.00
CA LEU A 121 -11.51 11.35 -20.36
C LEU A 121 -12.15 10.03 -19.93
N GLY A 122 -11.50 9.22 -19.11
CA GLY A 122 -12.03 7.92 -18.70
C GLY A 122 -11.46 7.29 -17.45
N SER A 123 -10.49 7.91 -16.76
CA SER A 123 -10.04 7.36 -15.49
C SER A 123 -11.12 7.62 -14.42
N LYS A 124 -12.06 6.70 -14.33
CA LYS A 124 -12.91 6.54 -13.15
C LYS A 124 -11.99 6.63 -11.94
N LYS A 125 -12.18 7.64 -11.07
CA LYS A 125 -11.63 7.63 -9.71
C LYS A 125 -11.75 6.20 -9.24
N GLY A 126 -10.61 5.56 -8.94
CA GLY A 126 -10.60 4.11 -8.78
C GLY A 126 -11.62 3.70 -7.74
N ILE A 127 -12.52 2.81 -8.10
CA ILE A 127 -13.50 2.17 -7.20
C ILE A 127 -12.81 1.71 -5.91
N GLY A 128 -11.55 1.28 -6.00
CA GLY A 128 -10.73 0.87 -4.88
C GLY A 128 -10.50 1.94 -3.82
N LEU A 129 -10.17 3.18 -4.20
CA LEU A 129 -9.89 4.24 -3.23
C LEU A 129 -11.16 4.73 -2.51
N GLU A 130 -12.28 4.81 -3.21
CA GLU A 130 -13.58 5.14 -2.60
C GLU A 130 -14.01 4.06 -1.60
N ASN A 131 -13.80 2.78 -1.94
CA ASN A 131 -14.07 1.66 -1.03
C ASN A 131 -13.18 1.70 0.22
N ILE A 132 -11.90 2.04 0.08
CA ILE A 132 -10.98 2.19 1.22
C ILE A 132 -11.46 3.32 2.13
N LYS A 133 -11.84 4.46 1.58
CA LYS A 133 -12.38 5.58 2.38
C LYS A 133 -13.65 5.19 3.11
N ALA A 134 -14.58 4.50 2.44
CA ALA A 134 -15.80 3.99 3.07
C ALA A 134 -15.49 3.00 4.22
N GLN A 135 -14.49 2.14 4.04
CA GLN A 135 -14.02 1.22 5.07
C GLN A 135 -13.39 1.96 6.27
N LEU A 136 -12.58 2.98 6.00
CA LEU A 136 -12.02 3.85 7.05
C LEU A 136 -13.12 4.54 7.86
N ASP A 137 -14.13 5.10 7.21
CA ASP A 137 -15.26 5.76 7.87
C ASP A 137 -16.08 4.78 8.72
N LEU A 138 -16.20 3.53 8.27
CA LEU A 138 -16.95 2.50 8.98
C LEU A 138 -16.20 1.98 10.21
N ILE A 139 -14.89 1.71 10.08
CA ILE A 139 -14.11 1.04 11.13
C ILE A 139 -13.42 2.01 12.07
N TYR A 140 -12.98 3.15 11.56
CA TYR A 140 -12.29 4.20 12.32
C TYR A 140 -13.03 5.54 12.29
N PRO A 141 -14.35 5.60 12.61
CA PRO A 141 -15.12 6.83 12.51
C PRO A 141 -14.50 7.93 13.37
N ASP A 142 -14.18 9.07 12.73
CA ASP A 142 -13.57 10.25 13.36
C ASP A 142 -12.22 9.99 14.07
N ARG A 143 -11.57 8.86 13.79
CA ARG A 143 -10.33 8.45 14.46
C ARG A 143 -9.15 8.24 13.51
N TYR A 144 -9.31 8.55 12.23
CA TYR A 144 -8.22 8.49 11.28
C TYR A 144 -7.94 9.85 10.67
N THR A 145 -6.73 10.02 10.16
CA THR A 145 -6.35 11.18 9.35
C THR A 145 -5.84 10.69 8.01
N LEU A 146 -6.39 11.19 6.94
CA LEU A 146 -5.94 10.92 5.57
C LEU A 146 -5.62 12.23 4.87
N ILE A 147 -4.38 12.37 4.42
CA ILE A 147 -3.90 13.49 3.63
C ILE A 147 -3.42 12.95 2.29
N GLN A 148 -3.93 13.51 1.21
CA GLN A 148 -3.52 13.20 -0.15
C GLN A 148 -3.28 14.51 -0.87
N GLU A 149 -2.05 14.75 -1.34
CA GLU A 149 -1.66 16.00 -1.97
C GLU A 149 -0.61 15.82 -3.05
N GLU A 150 -0.60 16.72 -4.00
CA GLU A 150 0.43 16.82 -5.01
C GLU A 150 1.56 17.73 -4.52
N GLN A 151 2.81 17.27 -4.65
CA GLN A 151 4.01 18.03 -4.30
C GLN A 151 4.99 17.97 -5.49
N GLY A 152 4.98 18.98 -6.35
CA GLY A 152 5.80 18.99 -7.55
C GLY A 152 5.48 17.82 -8.49
N ASN A 153 6.46 16.97 -8.75
CA ASN A 153 6.33 15.76 -9.57
C ASN A 153 5.94 14.51 -8.77
N ALA A 154 5.57 14.67 -7.51
CA ALA A 154 5.20 13.59 -6.62
C ALA A 154 3.75 13.72 -6.15
N PHE A 155 3.17 12.59 -5.80
CA PHE A 155 1.92 12.48 -5.07
C PHE A 155 2.19 11.86 -3.71
N VAL A 156 1.68 12.48 -2.66
CA VAL A 156 1.91 12.06 -1.28
C VAL A 156 0.61 11.64 -0.64
N THR A 157 0.58 10.43 -0.09
CA THR A 157 -0.51 9.92 0.74
C THR A 157 0.00 9.66 2.14
N LYS A 158 -0.66 10.22 3.14
CA LYS A 158 -0.39 9.96 4.55
C LYS A 158 -1.67 9.53 5.23
N LEU A 159 -1.67 8.32 5.76
CA LEU A 159 -2.75 7.75 6.55
C LEU A 159 -2.28 7.48 7.96
N LYS A 160 -3.07 7.91 8.94
CA LYS A 160 -2.84 7.61 10.35
C LYS A 160 -4.10 7.02 10.95
N ILE A 161 -3.98 5.83 11.53
CA ILE A 161 -5.08 5.10 12.17
C ILE A 161 -4.67 4.60 13.55
N PRO A 162 -5.63 4.42 14.48
CA PRO A 162 -5.34 3.77 15.75
C PRO A 162 -5.07 2.29 15.55
N VAL A 163 -4.19 1.73 16.38
CA VAL A 163 -3.99 0.28 16.50
C VAL A 163 -4.53 -0.19 17.84
N SER A 164 -5.22 -1.33 17.84
CA SER A 164 -5.65 -2.00 19.06
C SER A 164 -4.65 -3.10 19.45
N GLU A 165 -4.46 -3.29 20.74
CA GLU A 165 -3.73 -4.43 21.28
C GLU A 165 -4.61 -5.69 21.34
#